data_b75eb60868819bc0d5633c1b3949712f
#
_entry.id   b75eb60868819bc0d5633c1b3949712f
#
_cell.length_a   1.000
_cell.length_b   1.000
_cell.length_c   1.000
_cell.angle_alpha   90.00
_cell.angle_beta   90.00
_cell.angle_gamma   90.00
#
_symmetry.space_group_name_H-M   'P 1'
#
loop_
_entity.id
_entity.type
_entity.pdbx_description
1 polymer ?
#
loop_
_entity_poly.entity_id
_entity_poly.type
_entity_poly.pdbx_seq_one_letter_code
_entity_poly.pdbx_strand_id
1 'polypeptide(L)'
;VVISKVQKQLLNEFEIPYALVDYNAKILWVNEQFTELTGKDKKYHKSITTIFPALTKELLQKSDGEKSINLTLKEQDFRVALKRIYFEELNSVDSLVTLDESNEYLTAVYLFDETEKNQYMRENQEQKMVAGLVYIDNYDEALDSIEDVKRSLLVALIDRKVNKYFTAVSY
;
A
#
# COMPACT_ATOMS: atom_id res chain seq x y z
N VAL A 1 27.09 -7.55 -13.69
CA VAL A 1 25.97 -8.43 -14.04
C VAL A 1 25.72 -8.28 -15.53
N VAL A 2 26.08 -9.29 -16.31
CA VAL A 2 25.80 -9.32 -17.75
C VAL A 2 24.51 -10.11 -17.95
N ILE A 3 23.39 -9.39 -17.92
CA ILE A 3 22.10 -9.94 -18.32
C ILE A 3 22.11 -10.01 -19.87
N SER A 4 21.77 -11.15 -20.46
CA SER A 4 21.71 -11.29 -21.91
C SER A 4 20.72 -10.29 -22.52
N LYS A 5 20.89 -9.92 -23.79
CA LYS A 5 19.98 -9.00 -24.48
C LYS A 5 18.52 -9.51 -24.44
N VAL A 6 18.33 -10.82 -24.57
CA VAL A 6 17.00 -11.45 -24.54
C VAL A 6 16.36 -11.34 -23.16
N GLN A 7 17.13 -11.59 -22.09
CA GLN A 7 16.64 -11.44 -20.73
C GLN A 7 16.30 -10.00 -20.40
N LYS A 8 17.11 -9.02 -20.85
CA LYS A 8 16.80 -7.59 -20.71
C LYS A 8 15.51 -7.21 -21.42
N GLN A 9 15.30 -7.72 -22.61
CA GLN A 9 14.10 -7.44 -23.38
C GLN A 9 12.86 -8.04 -22.70
N LEU A 10 12.93 -9.29 -22.26
CA LEU A 10 11.84 -9.92 -21.51
C LEU A 10 11.52 -9.18 -20.21
N LEU A 11 12.53 -8.74 -19.46
CA LEU A 11 12.31 -7.98 -18.22
C LEU A 11 11.77 -6.56 -18.49
N ASN A 12 12.07 -5.95 -19.63
CA ASN A 12 11.50 -4.66 -20.03
C ASN A 12 10.04 -4.77 -20.51
N GLU A 13 9.60 -5.95 -20.97
CA GLU A 13 8.21 -6.21 -21.33
C GLU A 13 7.29 -6.35 -20.10
N PHE A 14 7.86 -6.51 -18.90
CA PHE A 14 7.08 -6.43 -17.67
C PHE A 14 6.63 -4.99 -17.42
N GLU A 15 5.32 -4.75 -17.42
CA GLU A 15 4.72 -3.45 -17.13
C GLU A 15 4.87 -3.04 -15.66
N ILE A 16 5.38 -3.92 -14.80
CA ILE A 16 5.57 -3.69 -13.37
C ILE A 16 6.96 -3.11 -13.14
N PRO A 17 7.10 -1.96 -12.43
CA PRO A 17 8.39 -1.45 -12.02
C PRO A 17 9.17 -2.48 -11.20
N TYR A 18 10.40 -2.75 -11.61
CA TYR A 18 11.23 -3.82 -11.07
C TYR A 18 12.69 -3.39 -10.89
N ALA A 19 13.27 -3.76 -9.75
CA ALA A 19 14.68 -3.53 -9.45
C ALA A 19 15.35 -4.78 -8.87
N LEU A 20 16.64 -4.97 -9.15
CA LEU A 20 17.51 -5.92 -8.49
C LEU A 20 18.51 -5.18 -7.60
N VAL A 21 18.58 -5.58 -6.35
CA VAL A 21 19.49 -5.01 -5.36
C VAL A 21 20.36 -6.09 -4.73
N ASP A 22 21.59 -5.70 -4.34
CA ASP A 22 22.50 -6.57 -3.63
C ASP A 22 22.21 -6.59 -2.12
N TYR A 23 22.98 -7.37 -1.37
CA TYR A 23 22.92 -7.46 0.09
C TYR A 23 23.06 -6.10 0.81
N ASN A 24 23.77 -5.15 0.21
CA ASN A 24 23.96 -3.80 0.74
C ASN A 24 22.87 -2.81 0.33
N ALA A 25 21.76 -3.30 -0.26
CA ALA A 25 20.69 -2.49 -0.82
C ALA A 25 21.12 -1.61 -2.01
N LYS A 26 22.21 -1.96 -2.68
CA LYS A 26 22.73 -1.25 -3.86
C LYS A 26 22.02 -1.75 -5.11
N ILE A 27 21.52 -0.82 -5.94
CA ILE A 27 20.81 -1.15 -7.17
C ILE A 27 21.80 -1.67 -8.20
N LEU A 28 21.59 -2.91 -8.64
CA LEU A 28 22.37 -3.56 -9.69
C LEU A 28 21.70 -3.41 -11.06
N TRP A 29 20.38 -3.44 -11.08
CA TRP A 29 19.60 -3.32 -12.31
C TRP A 29 18.18 -2.82 -12.04
N VAL A 30 17.59 -2.11 -13.02
CA VAL A 30 16.19 -1.66 -13.01
C VAL A 30 15.62 -1.77 -14.42
N ASN A 31 14.30 -1.99 -14.52
CA ASN A 31 13.61 -1.90 -15.81
C ASN A 31 13.20 -0.46 -16.15
N GLU A 32 12.66 -0.28 -17.35
CA GLU A 32 12.25 1.03 -17.84
C GLU A 32 11.14 1.65 -16.98
N GLN A 33 10.14 0.86 -16.59
CA GLN A 33 9.03 1.27 -15.74
C GLN A 33 9.50 1.80 -14.37
N PHE A 34 10.48 1.15 -13.78
CA PHE A 34 11.09 1.64 -12.53
C PHE A 34 11.80 2.99 -12.74
N THR A 35 12.46 3.15 -13.89
CA THR A 35 13.13 4.41 -14.25
C THR A 35 12.14 5.53 -14.47
N GLU A 36 11.03 5.27 -15.16
CA GLU A 36 9.96 6.25 -15.39
C GLU A 36 9.31 6.68 -14.06
N LEU A 37 8.98 5.73 -13.20
CA LEU A 37 8.37 5.99 -11.91
C LEU A 37 9.26 6.85 -11.00
N THR A 38 10.54 6.52 -10.94
CA THR A 38 11.49 7.14 -9.99
C THR A 38 12.28 8.30 -10.57
N GLY A 39 12.18 8.57 -11.89
CA GLY A 39 12.89 9.60 -12.64
C GLY A 39 14.09 9.04 -13.42
N LYS A 40 14.52 9.78 -14.44
CA LYS A 40 15.55 9.34 -15.42
C LYS A 40 17.00 9.42 -14.93
N ASP A 41 17.26 9.69 -13.65
CA ASP A 41 18.63 9.74 -13.12
C ASP A 41 19.28 8.36 -13.13
N LYS A 42 20.60 8.34 -13.35
CA LYS A 42 21.39 7.09 -13.27
C LYS A 42 21.29 6.50 -11.86
N LYS A 43 20.51 5.43 -11.70
CA LYS A 43 20.25 4.78 -10.42
C LYS A 43 21.16 3.60 -10.11
N TYR A 44 21.90 3.14 -11.13
CA TYR A 44 22.89 2.09 -10.95
C TYR A 44 23.90 2.46 -9.89
N HIS A 45 24.17 1.53 -8.98
CA HIS A 45 25.10 1.68 -7.87
C HIS A 45 24.67 2.65 -6.74
N LYS A 46 23.47 3.28 -6.81
CA LYS A 46 22.88 4.00 -5.69
C LYS A 46 22.16 3.01 -4.76
N SER A 47 22.02 3.36 -3.49
CA SER A 47 21.21 2.58 -2.57
C SER A 47 19.73 2.77 -2.86
N ILE A 48 18.96 1.67 -2.87
CA ILE A 48 17.51 1.74 -3.02
C ILE A 48 16.85 2.51 -1.86
N THR A 49 17.47 2.51 -0.68
CA THR A 49 17.03 3.27 0.49
C THR A 49 17.02 4.78 0.27
N THR A 50 17.83 5.28 -0.67
CA THR A 50 17.83 6.70 -1.05
C THR A 50 16.57 7.07 -1.84
N ILE A 51 16.03 6.13 -2.62
CA ILE A 51 14.81 6.33 -3.41
C ILE A 51 13.58 6.05 -2.57
N PHE A 52 13.62 4.98 -1.80
CA PHE A 52 12.56 4.51 -0.92
C PHE A 52 13.09 4.35 0.51
N PRO A 53 13.04 5.39 1.35
CA PRO A 53 13.54 5.33 2.72
C PRO A 53 12.90 4.24 3.59
N ALA A 54 11.68 3.82 3.24
CA ALA A 54 10.99 2.71 3.90
C ALA A 54 11.65 1.33 3.64
N LEU A 55 12.43 1.19 2.55
CA LEU A 55 13.19 -0.02 2.23
C LEU A 55 14.54 0.02 2.94
N THR A 56 14.54 -0.18 4.25
CA THR A 56 15.79 -0.18 5.03
C THR A 56 16.63 -1.43 4.75
N LYS A 57 17.94 -1.35 5.00
CA LYS A 57 18.84 -2.51 4.86
C LYS A 57 18.40 -3.67 5.75
N GLU A 58 17.99 -3.38 6.98
CA GLU A 58 17.51 -4.38 7.93
C GLU A 58 16.26 -5.10 7.41
N LEU A 59 15.37 -4.39 6.74
CA LEU A 59 14.19 -4.97 6.12
C LEU A 59 14.57 -5.93 5.00
N LEU A 60 15.48 -5.51 4.12
CA LEU A 60 15.97 -6.32 3.01
C LEU A 60 16.75 -7.55 3.51
N GLN A 61 17.52 -7.42 4.60
CA GLN A 61 18.31 -8.51 5.17
C GLN A 61 17.49 -9.50 6.01
N LYS A 62 16.42 -9.04 6.68
CA LYS A 62 15.53 -9.89 7.51
C LYS A 62 14.42 -10.57 6.74
N SER A 63 14.25 -10.27 5.45
CA SER A 63 13.20 -10.85 4.63
C SER A 63 13.59 -12.26 4.20
N ASP A 64 13.34 -13.26 5.04
CA ASP A 64 13.38 -14.66 4.63
C ASP A 64 12.06 -14.99 3.91
N GLY A 65 12.14 -15.27 2.61
CA GLY A 65 10.98 -15.53 1.76
C GLY A 65 10.41 -14.27 1.07
N GLU A 66 9.15 -14.35 0.69
CA GLU A 66 8.42 -13.24 0.06
C GLU A 66 7.81 -12.34 1.12
N LYS A 67 8.15 -11.06 1.07
CA LYS A 67 7.63 -10.02 1.97
C LYS A 67 7.07 -8.87 1.17
N SER A 68 5.96 -8.31 1.64
CA SER A 68 5.39 -7.10 1.03
C SER A 68 5.23 -6.00 2.06
N ILE A 69 5.45 -4.76 1.62
CA ILE A 69 5.21 -3.54 2.39
C ILE A 69 4.44 -2.54 1.53
N ASN A 70 3.66 -1.69 2.18
CA ASN A 70 2.98 -0.60 1.51
C ASN A 70 3.78 0.69 1.67
N LEU A 71 3.87 1.47 0.59
CA LEU A 71 4.48 2.79 0.61
C LEU A 71 3.74 3.73 -0.34
N THR A 72 3.84 5.02 -0.09
CA THR A 72 3.30 6.05 -0.95
C THR A 72 4.44 6.82 -1.61
N LEU A 73 4.36 6.99 -2.93
CA LEU A 73 5.31 7.76 -3.73
C LEU A 73 4.54 8.68 -4.67
N LYS A 74 4.80 9.99 -4.63
CA LYS A 74 4.15 11.00 -5.49
C LYS A 74 2.61 10.87 -5.51
N GLU A 75 2.01 10.72 -4.34
CA GLU A 75 0.55 10.55 -4.15
C GLU A 75 -0.03 9.23 -4.70
N GLN A 76 0.80 8.31 -5.13
CA GLN A 76 0.42 6.97 -5.54
C GLN A 76 0.75 5.95 -4.46
N ASP A 77 -0.15 5.01 -4.23
CA ASP A 77 0.01 3.93 -3.24
C ASP A 77 0.59 2.69 -3.92
N PHE A 78 1.73 2.23 -3.44
CA PHE A 78 2.40 1.03 -3.95
C PHE A 78 2.47 -0.07 -2.90
N ARG A 79 2.18 -1.29 -3.32
CA ARG A 79 2.59 -2.49 -2.60
C ARG A 79 3.92 -2.96 -3.17
N VAL A 80 4.95 -2.96 -2.35
CA VAL A 80 6.29 -3.42 -2.73
C VAL A 80 6.47 -4.85 -2.28
N ALA A 81 6.70 -5.75 -3.21
CA ALA A 81 7.04 -7.14 -2.93
C ALA A 81 8.56 -7.33 -3.05
N LEU A 82 9.13 -7.98 -2.04
CA LEU A 82 10.54 -8.33 -1.96
C LEU A 82 10.69 -9.83 -2.07
N LYS A 83 11.54 -10.30 -2.98
CA LYS A 83 11.82 -11.72 -3.17
C LYS A 83 13.33 -11.94 -3.21
N ARG A 84 13.84 -12.84 -2.36
CA ARG A 84 15.24 -13.28 -2.44
C ARG A 84 15.46 -14.27 -3.56
N ILE A 85 16.60 -14.13 -4.20
CA ILE A 85 17.08 -15.02 -5.26
C ILE A 85 18.47 -15.47 -4.82
N TYR A 86 18.61 -16.74 -4.43
CA TYR A 86 19.87 -17.33 -3.99
C TYR A 86 20.71 -17.75 -5.18
N PHE A 87 22.03 -17.64 -5.07
CA PHE A 87 22.95 -17.98 -6.16
C PHE A 87 22.99 -19.47 -6.48
N GLU A 88 22.71 -20.33 -5.53
CA GLU A 88 22.60 -21.77 -5.77
C GLU A 88 21.49 -22.08 -6.80
N GLU A 89 20.40 -21.31 -6.79
CA GLU A 89 19.32 -21.43 -7.79
C GLU A 89 19.73 -20.85 -9.15
N LEU A 90 20.66 -19.91 -9.21
CA LEU A 90 21.14 -19.28 -10.44
C LEU A 90 22.26 -20.09 -11.13
N ASN A 91 23.03 -20.85 -10.37
CA ASN A 91 24.13 -21.68 -10.89
C ASN A 91 23.67 -22.90 -11.72
N SER A 92 22.37 -23.22 -11.68
CA SER A 92 21.78 -24.26 -12.52
C SER A 92 21.47 -23.79 -13.95
N VAL A 93 21.52 -22.48 -14.21
CA VAL A 93 21.31 -21.88 -15.52
C VAL A 93 22.53 -21.04 -15.83
N ASP A 94 23.34 -21.45 -16.83
CA ASP A 94 24.57 -20.82 -17.32
C ASP A 94 24.93 -19.47 -16.70
N SER A 95 25.98 -19.46 -15.89
CA SER A 95 26.45 -18.35 -15.05
C SER A 95 26.74 -17.07 -15.83
N LEU A 96 25.76 -16.21 -15.93
CA LEU A 96 25.86 -14.87 -16.54
C LEU A 96 26.14 -13.75 -15.50
N VAL A 97 26.34 -14.13 -14.24
CA VAL A 97 26.51 -13.19 -13.14
C VAL A 97 27.86 -13.43 -12.48
N THR A 98 28.85 -12.63 -12.81
CA THR A 98 30.07 -12.51 -12.02
C THR A 98 29.75 -11.62 -10.81
N LEU A 99 29.59 -12.24 -9.66
CA LEU A 99 29.32 -11.55 -8.39
C LEU A 99 30.57 -11.68 -7.52
N ASP A 100 30.82 -10.64 -6.74
CA ASP A 100 31.78 -10.72 -5.66
C ASP A 100 31.40 -11.88 -4.72
N GLU A 101 32.33 -12.73 -4.37
CA GLU A 101 32.16 -13.94 -3.55
C GLU A 101 31.52 -13.71 -2.15
N SER A 102 31.19 -12.46 -1.82
CA SER A 102 30.58 -12.05 -0.55
C SER A 102 29.04 -12.00 -0.55
N ASN A 103 28.40 -12.17 -1.71
CA ASN A 103 26.94 -12.03 -1.81
C ASN A 103 26.26 -13.39 -2.03
N GLU A 104 25.61 -13.89 -1.01
CA GLU A 104 24.88 -15.17 -1.06
C GLU A 104 23.53 -15.07 -1.81
N TYR A 105 22.96 -13.87 -1.98
CA TYR A 105 21.66 -13.64 -2.63
C TYR A 105 21.51 -12.23 -3.21
N LEU A 106 20.58 -12.10 -4.14
CA LEU A 106 20.02 -10.83 -4.62
C LEU A 106 18.59 -10.66 -4.09
N THR A 107 18.14 -9.41 -3.99
CA THR A 107 16.74 -9.12 -3.69
C THR A 107 16.08 -8.50 -4.92
N ALA A 108 15.04 -9.14 -5.40
CA ALA A 108 14.14 -8.60 -6.41
C ALA A 108 13.09 -7.74 -5.73
N VAL A 109 12.88 -6.53 -6.24
CA VAL A 109 11.95 -5.52 -5.72
C VAL A 109 10.92 -5.24 -6.80
N TYR A 110 9.66 -5.55 -6.55
CA TYR A 110 8.52 -5.31 -7.43
C TYR A 110 7.62 -4.25 -6.82
N LEU A 111 7.16 -3.30 -7.63
CA LEU A 111 6.21 -2.27 -7.19
C LEU A 111 4.87 -2.46 -7.91
N PHE A 112 3.82 -2.76 -7.15
CA PHE A 112 2.46 -2.89 -7.65
C PHE A 112 1.69 -1.63 -7.29
N ASP A 113 1.20 -0.90 -8.30
CA ASP A 113 0.33 0.26 -8.07
C ASP A 113 -1.02 -0.22 -7.56
N GLU A 114 -1.37 0.17 -6.35
CA GLU A 114 -2.65 -0.12 -5.69
C GLU A 114 -3.47 1.16 -5.43
N THR A 115 -3.13 2.25 -6.09
CA THR A 115 -3.77 3.57 -5.88
C THR A 115 -5.27 3.50 -6.08
N GLU A 116 -5.72 3.00 -7.24
CA GLU A 116 -7.15 2.88 -7.53
C GLU A 116 -7.86 1.95 -6.54
N LYS A 117 -7.28 0.79 -6.26
CA LYS A 117 -7.81 -0.18 -5.30
C LYS A 117 -8.01 0.46 -3.93
N ASN A 118 -6.99 1.18 -3.43
CA ASN A 118 -7.04 1.82 -2.13
C ASN A 118 -8.04 2.98 -2.10
N GLN A 119 -8.17 3.72 -3.20
CA GLN A 119 -9.16 4.76 -3.35
C GLN A 119 -10.59 4.18 -3.27
N TYR A 120 -10.89 3.14 -4.04
CA TYR A 120 -12.19 2.45 -3.96
C TYR A 120 -12.48 1.88 -2.57
N MET A 121 -11.46 1.37 -1.88
CA MET A 121 -11.64 0.87 -0.52
C MET A 121 -11.97 2.00 0.46
N ARG A 122 -11.33 3.18 0.35
CA ARG A 122 -11.63 4.36 1.16
C ARG A 122 -13.05 4.87 0.89
N GLU A 123 -13.41 5.07 -0.38
CA GLU A 123 -14.75 5.50 -0.78
C GLU A 123 -15.83 4.52 -0.28
N ASN A 124 -15.59 3.22 -0.38
CA ASN A 124 -16.53 2.21 0.10
C ASN A 124 -16.64 2.20 1.63
N GLN A 125 -15.58 2.51 2.35
CA GLN A 125 -15.61 2.64 3.81
C GLN A 125 -16.36 3.90 4.25
N GLU A 126 -16.19 5.02 3.55
CA GLU A 126 -16.88 6.27 3.81
C GLU A 126 -18.39 6.17 3.51
N GLN A 127 -18.76 5.35 2.51
CA GLN A 127 -20.16 5.13 2.14
C GLN A 127 -20.87 4.04 2.98
N LYS A 128 -20.19 3.41 3.94
CA LYS A 128 -20.84 2.43 4.82
C LYS A 128 -21.90 3.12 5.65
N MET A 129 -23.17 2.76 5.38
CA MET A 129 -24.28 3.16 6.24
C MET A 129 -24.12 2.52 7.61
N VAL A 130 -24.02 3.35 8.64
CA VAL A 130 -24.08 2.91 10.02
C VAL A 130 -25.54 3.05 10.49
N ALA A 131 -26.20 1.92 10.74
CA ALA A 131 -27.49 1.92 11.41
C ALA A 131 -27.27 2.11 12.91
N GLY A 132 -27.80 3.20 13.46
CA GLY A 132 -27.81 3.48 14.90
C GLY A 132 -29.22 3.35 15.44
N LEU A 133 -29.38 2.71 16.60
CA LEU A 133 -30.62 2.68 17.37
C LEU A 133 -30.50 3.68 18.53
N VAL A 134 -31.38 4.68 18.56
CA VAL A 134 -31.48 5.62 19.67
C VAL A 134 -32.64 5.17 20.55
N TYR A 135 -32.36 4.82 21.79
CA TYR A 135 -33.34 4.50 22.80
C TYR A 135 -33.50 5.72 23.72
N ILE A 136 -34.75 6.21 23.84
CA ILE A 136 -35.08 7.31 24.75
C ILE A 136 -35.79 6.69 25.94
N ASP A 137 -35.16 6.80 27.09
CA ASP A 137 -35.73 6.33 28.34
C ASP A 137 -36.97 7.19 28.72
N ASN A 138 -37.98 6.56 29.28
CA ASN A 138 -39.26 7.19 29.69
C ASN A 138 -40.00 7.92 28.57
N TYR A 139 -39.79 7.55 27.26
CA TYR A 139 -40.42 8.20 26.13
C TYR A 139 -41.96 8.15 26.22
N ASP A 140 -42.52 6.99 26.52
CA ASP A 140 -43.96 6.76 26.60
C ASP A 140 -44.58 7.52 27.78
N GLU A 141 -43.94 7.50 28.94
CA GLU A 141 -44.38 8.23 30.15
C GLU A 141 -44.37 9.76 29.92
N ALA A 142 -43.36 10.26 29.22
CA ALA A 142 -43.26 11.67 28.89
C ALA A 142 -44.35 12.12 27.91
N LEU A 143 -44.72 11.25 26.98
CA LEU A 143 -45.81 11.52 26.01
C LEU A 143 -47.21 11.40 26.65
N ASP A 144 -47.42 10.46 27.55
CA ASP A 144 -48.71 10.24 28.18
C ASP A 144 -49.06 11.32 29.23
N SER A 145 -48.09 12.02 29.75
CA SER A 145 -48.26 13.13 30.69
C SER A 145 -48.63 14.47 30.05
N ILE A 146 -48.70 14.54 28.72
CA ILE A 146 -48.85 15.79 27.96
C ILE A 146 -50.11 15.78 27.11
N GLU A 147 -50.86 16.93 27.08
CA GLU A 147 -52.00 17.13 26.22
C GLU A 147 -51.66 16.90 24.72
N ASP A 148 -52.58 16.32 23.94
CA ASP A 148 -52.36 15.87 22.55
C ASP A 148 -51.74 16.91 21.63
N VAL A 149 -52.07 18.22 21.82
CA VAL A 149 -51.48 19.29 21.01
C VAL A 149 -49.99 19.50 21.29
N LYS A 150 -49.57 19.30 22.53
CA LYS A 150 -48.18 19.44 22.93
C LYS A 150 -47.36 18.18 22.63
N ARG A 151 -48.00 17.02 22.50
CA ARG A 151 -47.40 15.74 22.14
C ARG A 151 -46.72 15.79 20.76
N SER A 152 -47.44 16.31 19.75
CA SER A 152 -46.87 16.47 18.40
C SER A 152 -45.66 17.40 18.37
N LEU A 153 -45.71 18.48 19.18
CA LEU A 153 -44.57 19.41 19.30
C LEU A 153 -43.35 18.77 19.98
N LEU A 154 -43.59 17.95 21.02
CA LEU A 154 -42.48 17.25 21.72
C LEU A 154 -41.82 16.23 20.81
N VAL A 155 -42.57 15.43 20.06
CA VAL A 155 -42.04 14.47 19.08
C VAL A 155 -41.20 15.21 18.04
N ALA A 156 -41.68 16.32 17.47
CA ALA A 156 -40.90 17.10 16.50
C ALA A 156 -39.60 17.69 17.08
N LEU A 157 -39.62 18.09 18.37
CA LEU A 157 -38.40 18.58 19.07
C LEU A 157 -37.40 17.46 19.31
N ILE A 158 -37.85 16.26 19.67
CA ILE A 158 -36.99 15.07 19.84
C ILE A 158 -36.34 14.71 18.52
N ASP A 159 -37.13 14.58 17.43
CA ASP A 159 -36.60 14.29 16.10
C ASP A 159 -35.58 15.33 15.65
N ARG A 160 -35.85 16.59 15.87
CA ARG A 160 -34.92 17.67 15.53
C ARG A 160 -33.60 17.58 16.34
N LYS A 161 -33.67 17.24 17.62
CA LYS A 161 -32.44 17.05 18.45
C LYS A 161 -31.67 15.83 18.02
N VAL A 162 -32.33 14.70 17.83
CA VAL A 162 -31.69 13.46 17.36
C VAL A 162 -30.98 13.69 16.02
N ASN A 163 -31.68 14.28 15.04
CA ASN A 163 -31.08 14.59 13.74
C ASN A 163 -29.89 15.57 13.84
N LYS A 164 -29.94 16.55 14.75
CA LYS A 164 -28.83 17.47 14.98
C LYS A 164 -27.58 16.77 15.54
N TYR A 165 -27.76 15.80 16.45
CA TYR A 165 -26.65 15.01 16.95
C TYR A 165 -26.06 14.09 15.90
N PHE A 166 -26.88 13.42 15.09
CA PHE A 166 -26.40 12.57 14.01
C PHE A 166 -25.65 13.35 12.93
N THR A 167 -26.12 14.55 12.56
CA THR A 167 -25.42 15.41 11.58
C THR A 167 -24.09 15.99 12.14
N ALA A 168 -23.98 16.15 13.46
CA ALA A 168 -22.75 16.64 14.09
C ALA A 168 -21.67 15.57 14.29
N VAL A 169 -22.04 14.27 14.23
CA VAL A 169 -21.12 13.13 14.41
C VAL A 169 -20.71 12.50 13.06
N SER A 170 -21.35 12.90 11.94
CA SER A 170 -20.96 12.49 10.59
C SER A 170 -19.79 13.33 10.08
N TYR A 171 -18.56 13.07 10.64
CA TYR A 171 -17.28 13.49 10.09
C TYR A 171 -16.31 12.30 10.12
#